data_755b8a3f0e11452e5cc9142dc669cc19
#
_entry.id   755b8a3f0e11452e5cc9142dc669cc19
#
_cell.length_a   1.000
_cell.length_b   1.000
_cell.length_c   1.000
_cell.angle_alpha   90.00
_cell.angle_beta   90.00
_cell.angle_gamma   90.00
#
_symmetry.space_group_name_H-M   'P 1'
#
loop_
_entity.id
_entity.type
_entity.pdbx_description
1 polymer ?
#
loop_
_entity_poly.entity_id
_entity_poly.type
_entity_poly.pdbx_seq_one_letter_code
_entity_poly.pdbx_strand_id
1 'polypeptide(L)'
;MWKKSIQNHESKLNENSRALYRDLVEEKIIPEIKEDGDSDLTIEEIDLIGSHLDKEIEDLNHSIQNEDCTQIRKQTRKKRTEIKKFKKKFDDYSERKSKYEEQKSILKDRNSFSKTDHDATFMRMKEDHMKNGQLKPGYNLQIATNSQFVLSYDLFQNPTDTGTLIPFSTLKIGNMTNLMMNLYVLITKE
;
A
#
# COMPACT_ATOMS: atom_id res chain seq x y z
N MET A 1 7.50 2.94 -6.40
CA MET A 1 6.51 3.61 -5.51
C MET A 1 7.22 4.10 -4.25
N TRP A 2 6.92 5.32 -3.79
CA TRP A 2 7.56 5.93 -2.63
C TRP A 2 6.62 5.97 -1.43
N LYS A 3 7.10 5.68 -0.22
CA LYS A 3 6.35 5.72 1.05
C LYS A 3 5.58 7.03 1.23
N LYS A 4 6.26 8.15 1.07
CA LYS A 4 5.67 9.49 1.20
C LYS A 4 4.55 9.76 0.17
N SER A 5 4.68 9.22 -1.04
CA SER A 5 3.63 9.36 -2.07
C SER A 5 2.37 8.58 -1.70
N ILE A 6 2.53 7.35 -1.18
CA ILE A 6 1.40 6.53 -0.71
C ILE A 6 0.69 7.25 0.44
N GLN A 7 1.43 7.72 1.44
CA GLN A 7 0.87 8.45 2.58
C GLN A 7 0.10 9.71 2.16
N ASN A 8 0.65 10.50 1.24
CA ASN A 8 0.00 11.71 0.75
C ASN A 8 -1.31 11.40 -0.02
N HIS A 9 -1.31 10.34 -0.83
CA HIS A 9 -2.50 9.95 -1.57
C HIS A 9 -3.57 9.39 -0.65
N GLU A 10 -3.19 8.60 0.33
CA GLU A 10 -4.10 8.05 1.34
C GLU A 10 -4.71 9.16 2.21
N SER A 11 -3.91 10.13 2.66
CA SER A 11 -4.40 11.27 3.44
C SER A 11 -5.46 12.06 2.66
N LYS A 12 -5.23 12.35 1.37
CA LYS A 12 -6.22 13.00 0.51
C LYS A 12 -7.46 12.14 0.28
N LEU A 13 -7.30 10.82 0.14
CA LEU A 13 -8.42 9.90 0.01
C LEU A 13 -9.30 9.93 1.26
N ASN A 14 -8.69 9.87 2.44
CA ASN A 14 -9.38 9.91 3.73
C ASN A 14 -10.12 11.24 3.93
N GLU A 15 -9.51 12.36 3.58
CA GLU A 15 -10.14 13.68 3.62
C GLU A 15 -11.37 13.75 2.71
N ASN A 16 -11.24 13.30 1.46
CA ASN A 16 -12.34 13.30 0.51
C ASN A 16 -13.48 12.34 0.92
N SER A 17 -13.14 11.17 1.45
CA SER A 17 -14.14 10.20 1.91
C SER A 17 -14.92 10.71 3.13
N ARG A 18 -14.25 11.39 4.08
CA ARG A 18 -14.89 12.04 5.24
C ARG A 18 -15.83 13.18 4.82
N ALA A 19 -15.38 14.03 3.91
CA ALA A 19 -16.21 15.12 3.41
C ALA A 19 -17.49 14.58 2.76
N LEU A 20 -17.34 13.58 1.89
CA LEU A 20 -18.48 12.96 1.22
C LEU A 20 -19.43 12.23 2.19
N TYR A 21 -18.88 11.59 3.23
CA TYR A 21 -19.68 10.96 4.27
C TYR A 21 -20.54 11.99 5.05
N ARG A 22 -19.94 13.12 5.43
CA ARG A 22 -20.69 14.21 6.10
C ARG A 22 -21.84 14.72 5.23
N ASP A 23 -21.58 14.96 3.95
CA ASP A 23 -22.61 15.41 3.00
C ASP A 23 -23.80 14.44 2.97
N LEU A 24 -23.53 13.11 2.94
CA LEU A 24 -24.58 12.09 2.91
C LEU A 24 -25.37 11.97 4.23
N VAL A 25 -24.73 12.20 5.38
CA VAL A 25 -25.39 12.23 6.68
C VAL A 25 -26.25 13.50 6.82
N GLU A 26 -25.73 14.67 6.41
CA GLU A 26 -26.47 15.94 6.42
C GLU A 26 -27.72 15.88 5.51
N GLU A 27 -27.60 15.27 4.34
CA GLU A 27 -28.72 15.03 3.41
C GLU A 27 -29.67 13.92 3.87
N LYS A 28 -29.39 13.28 5.01
CA LYS A 28 -30.17 12.14 5.58
C LYS A 28 -30.36 10.97 4.61
N ILE A 29 -29.38 10.73 3.74
CA ILE A 29 -29.38 9.60 2.80
C ILE A 29 -28.93 8.33 3.53
N ILE A 30 -27.97 8.45 4.45
CA ILE A 30 -27.47 7.35 5.28
C ILE A 30 -27.60 7.69 6.76
N PRO A 31 -27.78 6.69 7.65
CA PRO A 31 -27.72 6.92 9.08
C PRO A 31 -26.29 7.30 9.51
N GLU A 32 -26.18 7.99 10.62
CA GLU A 32 -24.88 8.25 11.24
C GLU A 32 -24.29 6.93 11.77
N ILE A 33 -23.20 6.49 11.18
CA ILE A 33 -22.55 5.21 11.51
C ILE A 33 -21.45 5.42 12.56
N LYS A 34 -20.90 6.63 12.65
CA LYS A 34 -19.85 7.02 13.59
C LYS A 34 -20.28 8.09 14.56
N GLU A 35 -19.94 7.90 15.84
CA GLU A 35 -20.08 8.93 16.87
C GLU A 35 -19.07 10.08 16.68
N ASP A 36 -17.85 9.77 16.17
CA ASP A 36 -16.81 10.75 15.82
C ASP A 36 -16.78 10.97 14.30
N GLY A 37 -17.53 11.93 13.80
CA GLY A 37 -17.60 12.27 12.37
C GLY A 37 -16.27 12.76 11.74
N ASP A 38 -15.19 12.86 12.52
CA ASP A 38 -13.90 13.39 12.07
C ASP A 38 -12.80 12.31 11.93
N SER A 39 -13.06 11.07 12.36
CA SER A 39 -12.11 9.96 12.19
C SER A 39 -12.14 9.39 10.78
N ASP A 40 -10.98 8.86 10.32
CA ASP A 40 -10.88 8.21 9.00
C ASP A 40 -11.81 7.00 8.90
N LEU A 41 -12.49 6.87 7.76
CA LEU A 41 -13.34 5.72 7.48
C LEU A 41 -12.51 4.45 7.26
N THR A 42 -12.87 3.35 7.90
CA THR A 42 -12.29 2.03 7.62
C THR A 42 -12.85 1.44 6.32
N ILE A 43 -12.24 0.39 5.79
CA ILE A 43 -12.76 -0.30 4.59
C ILE A 43 -14.15 -0.88 4.90
N GLU A 44 -14.32 -1.50 6.07
CA GLU A 44 -15.59 -2.09 6.51
C GLU A 44 -16.71 -1.05 6.59
N GLU A 45 -16.42 0.15 7.10
CA GLU A 45 -17.38 1.24 7.15
C GLU A 45 -17.74 1.78 5.77
N ILE A 46 -16.77 1.87 4.86
CA ILE A 46 -17.02 2.25 3.46
C ILE A 46 -17.92 1.23 2.77
N ASP A 47 -17.69 -0.05 2.97
CA ASP A 47 -18.51 -1.13 2.41
C ASP A 47 -19.93 -1.15 3.03
N LEU A 48 -20.05 -0.82 4.33
CA LEU A 48 -21.35 -0.65 5.00
C LEU A 48 -22.13 0.52 4.40
N ILE A 49 -21.47 1.66 4.17
CA ILE A 49 -22.08 2.81 3.49
C ILE A 49 -22.56 2.40 2.09
N GLY A 50 -21.71 1.67 1.34
CA GLY A 50 -22.07 1.13 0.03
C GLY A 50 -23.35 0.29 0.07
N SER A 51 -23.48 -0.58 1.08
CA SER A 51 -24.66 -1.43 1.28
C SER A 51 -25.93 -0.63 1.61
N HIS A 52 -25.81 0.47 2.38
CA HIS A 52 -26.92 1.38 2.64
C HIS A 52 -27.38 2.13 1.37
N LEU A 53 -26.41 2.59 0.56
CA LEU A 53 -26.71 3.25 -0.71
C LEU A 53 -27.38 2.29 -1.71
N ASP A 54 -27.02 0.99 -1.71
CA ASP A 54 -27.71 -0.02 -2.53
C ASP A 54 -29.16 -0.19 -2.15
N LYS A 55 -29.46 -0.30 -0.86
CA LYS A 55 -30.85 -0.38 -0.37
C LYS A 55 -31.67 0.84 -0.78
N GLU A 56 -31.11 2.04 -0.60
CA GLU A 56 -31.80 3.28 -1.01
C GLU A 56 -32.03 3.32 -2.54
N ILE A 57 -31.09 2.80 -3.33
CA ILE A 57 -31.26 2.68 -4.80
C ILE A 57 -32.39 1.69 -5.15
N GLU A 58 -32.49 0.58 -4.43
CA GLU A 58 -33.59 -0.40 -4.64
C GLU A 58 -34.95 0.19 -4.26
N ASP A 59 -35.05 0.88 -3.12
CA ASP A 59 -36.27 1.53 -2.69
C ASP A 59 -36.73 2.60 -3.68
N LEU A 60 -35.80 3.39 -4.21
CA LEU A 60 -36.08 4.36 -5.26
C LEU A 60 -36.48 3.69 -6.59
N ASN A 61 -35.94 2.53 -6.92
CA ASN A 61 -36.38 1.77 -8.09
C ASN A 61 -37.81 1.28 -7.95
N HIS A 62 -38.17 0.75 -6.76
CA HIS A 62 -39.56 0.36 -6.44
C HIS A 62 -40.50 1.55 -6.51
N SER A 63 -40.13 2.69 -5.95
CA SER A 63 -40.92 3.92 -6.01
C SER A 63 -41.11 4.38 -7.44
N ILE A 64 -40.10 4.31 -8.31
CA ILE A 64 -40.21 4.69 -9.73
C ILE A 64 -41.20 3.78 -10.50
N GLN A 65 -41.26 2.49 -10.13
CA GLN A 65 -42.19 1.54 -10.79
C GLN A 65 -43.63 1.77 -10.38
N ASN A 66 -43.90 2.10 -9.13
CA ASN A 66 -45.23 2.21 -8.54
C ASN A 66 -45.82 3.62 -8.63
N GLU A 67 -45.04 4.63 -9.04
CA GLU A 67 -45.48 6.02 -9.09
C GLU A 67 -46.13 6.34 -10.43
N ASP A 68 -47.38 6.83 -10.37
CA ASP A 68 -48.16 7.21 -11.57
C ASP A 68 -47.90 8.65 -12.02
N CYS A 69 -47.48 9.54 -11.10
CA CYS A 69 -47.24 10.93 -11.40
C CYS A 69 -45.89 11.13 -12.13
N THR A 70 -45.95 11.65 -13.35
CA THR A 70 -44.78 11.86 -14.22
C THR A 70 -43.74 12.83 -13.60
N GLN A 71 -44.19 13.83 -12.85
CA GLN A 71 -43.29 14.83 -12.24
C GLN A 71 -42.50 14.21 -11.09
N ILE A 72 -43.18 13.47 -10.20
CA ILE A 72 -42.57 12.78 -9.06
C ILE A 72 -41.59 11.74 -9.57
N ARG A 73 -41.98 10.93 -10.59
CA ARG A 73 -41.12 9.94 -11.21
C ARG A 73 -39.83 10.56 -11.78
N LYS A 74 -39.89 11.75 -12.38
CA LYS A 74 -38.69 12.46 -12.87
C LYS A 74 -37.76 12.89 -11.71
N GLN A 75 -38.32 13.40 -10.61
CA GLN A 75 -37.54 13.79 -9.43
C GLN A 75 -36.87 12.59 -8.77
N THR A 76 -37.60 11.48 -8.58
CA THR A 76 -37.06 10.23 -8.03
C THR A 76 -35.93 9.65 -8.89
N ARG A 77 -36.07 9.71 -10.23
CA ARG A 77 -34.99 9.31 -11.15
C ARG A 77 -33.73 10.18 -11.01
N LYS A 78 -33.87 11.49 -10.81
CA LYS A 78 -32.74 12.39 -10.56
C LYS A 78 -32.03 12.01 -9.26
N LYS A 79 -32.80 11.89 -8.16
CA LYS A 79 -32.28 11.48 -6.84
C LYS A 79 -31.53 10.15 -6.93
N ARG A 80 -32.13 9.13 -7.57
CA ARG A 80 -31.46 7.84 -7.81
C ARG A 80 -30.15 7.98 -8.56
N THR A 81 -30.07 8.86 -9.56
CA THR A 81 -28.86 9.08 -10.35
C THR A 81 -27.76 9.73 -9.51
N GLU A 82 -28.11 10.62 -8.61
CA GLU A 82 -27.16 11.24 -7.66
C GLU A 82 -26.63 10.21 -6.67
N ILE A 83 -27.50 9.41 -6.06
CA ILE A 83 -27.09 8.35 -5.13
C ILE A 83 -26.16 7.32 -5.83
N LYS A 84 -26.45 6.94 -7.08
CA LYS A 84 -25.55 6.08 -7.86
C LYS A 84 -24.16 6.69 -8.08
N LYS A 85 -24.05 8.01 -8.24
CA LYS A 85 -22.75 8.69 -8.34
C LYS A 85 -21.99 8.64 -7.01
N PHE A 86 -22.68 8.80 -5.88
CA PHE A 86 -22.07 8.66 -4.57
C PHE A 86 -21.57 7.24 -4.33
N LYS A 87 -22.42 6.24 -4.61
CA LYS A 87 -22.01 4.84 -4.51
C LYS A 87 -20.73 4.56 -5.30
N LYS A 88 -20.69 4.95 -6.57
CA LYS A 88 -19.50 4.75 -7.41
C LYS A 88 -18.23 5.37 -6.82
N LYS A 89 -18.36 6.51 -6.12
CA LYS A 89 -17.20 7.13 -5.43
C LYS A 89 -16.76 6.29 -4.23
N PHE A 90 -17.68 5.75 -3.44
CA PHE A 90 -17.35 4.91 -2.30
C PHE A 90 -16.72 3.57 -2.73
N ASP A 91 -17.22 2.96 -3.79
CA ASP A 91 -16.63 1.76 -4.39
C ASP A 91 -15.17 2.03 -4.84
N ASP A 92 -14.91 3.17 -5.50
CA ASP A 92 -13.54 3.61 -5.87
C ASP A 92 -12.67 3.89 -4.63
N TYR A 93 -13.23 4.43 -3.55
CA TYR A 93 -12.49 4.66 -2.30
C TYR A 93 -12.12 3.35 -1.61
N SER A 94 -13.01 2.38 -1.52
CA SER A 94 -12.75 1.05 -0.97
C SER A 94 -11.62 0.35 -1.75
N GLU A 95 -11.70 0.32 -3.08
CA GLU A 95 -10.69 -0.27 -3.94
C GLU A 95 -9.30 0.40 -3.77
N ARG A 96 -9.26 1.73 -3.74
CA ARG A 96 -8.00 2.47 -3.56
C ARG A 96 -7.40 2.26 -2.18
N LYS A 97 -8.23 2.22 -1.15
CA LYS A 97 -7.77 2.01 0.22
C LYS A 97 -7.15 0.63 0.38
N SER A 98 -7.81 -0.40 -0.14
CA SER A 98 -7.28 -1.77 -0.19
C SER A 98 -5.92 -1.82 -0.92
N LYS A 99 -5.78 -1.15 -2.07
CA LYS A 99 -4.50 -1.04 -2.78
C LYS A 99 -3.40 -0.36 -1.96
N TYR A 100 -3.75 0.67 -1.17
CA TYR A 100 -2.75 1.33 -0.32
C TYR A 100 -2.31 0.45 0.85
N GLU A 101 -3.20 -0.34 1.42
CA GLU A 101 -2.85 -1.31 2.45
C GLU A 101 -1.93 -2.41 1.91
N GLU A 102 -2.22 -2.94 0.72
CA GLU A 102 -1.33 -3.87 0.02
C GLU A 102 0.05 -3.24 -0.23
N GLN A 103 0.10 -2.01 -0.75
CA GLN A 103 1.36 -1.32 -0.99
C GLN A 103 2.16 -1.05 0.29
N LYS A 104 1.49 -0.79 1.41
CA LYS A 104 2.13 -0.65 2.72
C LYS A 104 2.71 -1.98 3.19
N SER A 105 2.00 -3.08 3.00
CA SER A 105 2.48 -4.42 3.38
C SER A 105 3.74 -4.82 2.59
N ILE A 106 3.81 -4.48 1.31
CA ILE A 106 4.99 -4.68 0.45
C ILE A 106 6.15 -3.79 0.91
N LEU A 107 5.85 -2.55 1.28
CA LEU A 107 6.86 -1.56 1.64
C LEU A 107 7.63 -1.94 2.91
N LYS A 108 6.96 -2.47 3.93
CA LYS A 108 7.52 -2.76 5.27
C LYS A 108 8.27 -1.53 5.81
N ASP A 109 9.54 -1.68 6.15
CA ASP A 109 10.40 -0.61 6.68
C ASP A 109 11.14 0.19 5.60
N ARG A 110 10.97 -0.19 4.33
CA ARG A 110 11.63 0.48 3.19
C ARG A 110 10.98 1.82 2.85
N ASN A 111 11.74 2.72 2.24
CA ASN A 111 11.23 4.01 1.76
C ASN A 111 10.61 3.95 0.36
N SER A 112 10.89 2.87 -0.39
CA SER A 112 10.40 2.69 -1.76
C SER A 112 10.45 1.23 -2.20
N PHE A 113 9.66 0.89 -3.21
CA PHE A 113 9.73 -0.38 -3.92
C PHE A 113 9.42 -0.18 -5.41
N SER A 114 9.88 -1.10 -6.26
CA SER A 114 9.56 -1.10 -7.68
C SER A 114 8.20 -1.80 -7.92
N LYS A 115 7.44 -1.31 -8.89
CA LYS A 115 6.15 -1.94 -9.27
C LYS A 115 6.32 -3.27 -10.00
N THR A 116 7.45 -3.45 -10.69
CA THR A 116 7.77 -4.66 -11.44
C THR A 116 8.44 -5.73 -10.58
N ASP A 117 9.24 -5.30 -9.61
CA ASP A 117 9.95 -6.15 -8.67
C ASP A 117 9.79 -5.56 -7.28
N HIS A 118 8.88 -6.13 -6.50
CA HIS A 118 8.49 -5.61 -5.19
C HIS A 118 9.63 -5.68 -4.17
N ASP A 119 10.62 -6.52 -4.39
CA ASP A 119 11.79 -6.64 -3.51
C ASP A 119 12.87 -5.61 -3.80
N ALA A 120 12.92 -5.08 -5.03
CA ALA A 120 13.88 -4.06 -5.40
C ALA A 120 13.54 -2.70 -4.79
N THR A 121 14.56 -2.03 -4.26
CA THR A 121 14.47 -0.68 -3.69
C THR A 121 15.11 0.34 -4.63
N PHE A 122 14.55 1.55 -4.72
CA PHE A 122 15.14 2.61 -5.51
C PHE A 122 16.43 3.12 -4.84
N MET A 123 17.54 3.03 -5.55
CA MET A 123 18.85 3.45 -5.06
C MET A 123 19.68 4.13 -6.15
N ARG A 124 20.66 4.91 -5.74
CA ARG A 124 21.62 5.54 -6.66
C ARG A 124 22.64 4.50 -7.08
N MET A 125 22.80 4.31 -8.40
CA MET A 125 23.83 3.44 -8.95
C MET A 125 25.21 4.11 -8.88
N LYS A 126 26.28 3.32 -8.63
CA LYS A 126 27.66 3.82 -8.62
C LYS A 126 28.07 4.38 -9.99
N GLU A 127 27.67 3.70 -11.07
CA GLU A 127 27.92 4.14 -12.43
C GLU A 127 26.69 4.87 -12.98
N ASP A 128 26.61 6.15 -12.67
CA ASP A 128 25.62 7.04 -13.28
C ASP A 128 26.25 7.74 -14.48
N HIS A 129 26.22 7.07 -15.65
CA HIS A 129 26.80 7.60 -16.89
C HIS A 129 26.20 8.95 -17.29
N MET A 130 24.94 9.20 -16.93
CA MET A 130 24.23 10.44 -17.24
C MET A 130 24.51 11.54 -16.23
N LYS A 131 25.13 11.22 -15.09
CA LYS A 131 25.41 12.14 -13.95
C LYS A 131 24.20 12.96 -13.50
N ASN A 132 22.99 12.44 -13.70
CA ASN A 132 21.72 13.11 -13.36
C ASN A 132 21.20 12.73 -11.96
N GLY A 133 21.88 11.84 -11.25
CA GLY A 133 21.48 11.37 -9.94
C GLY A 133 20.21 10.53 -9.92
N GLN A 134 19.82 9.97 -11.06
CA GLN A 134 18.60 9.17 -11.19
C GLN A 134 18.66 7.92 -10.32
N LEU A 135 17.58 7.71 -9.57
CA LEU A 135 17.40 6.50 -8.77
C LEU A 135 16.83 5.38 -9.64
N LYS A 136 17.44 4.19 -9.57
CA LYS A 136 16.98 2.99 -10.26
C LYS A 136 16.64 1.90 -9.27
N PRO A 137 15.67 1.01 -9.59
CA PRO A 137 15.40 -0.17 -8.74
C PRO A 137 16.60 -1.11 -8.80
N GLY A 138 17.03 -1.61 -7.65
CA GLY A 138 18.19 -2.49 -7.55
C GLY A 138 18.33 -3.09 -6.16
N TYR A 139 19.39 -3.85 -6.00
CA TYR A 139 19.78 -4.52 -4.77
C TYR A 139 21.18 -4.09 -4.38
N ASN A 140 21.46 -4.09 -3.09
CA ASN A 140 22.79 -3.91 -2.56
C ASN A 140 23.43 -5.30 -2.39
N LEU A 141 24.42 -5.59 -3.21
CA LEU A 141 25.16 -6.85 -3.17
C LEU A 141 26.38 -6.70 -2.29
N GLN A 142 26.47 -7.46 -1.21
CA GLN A 142 27.65 -7.58 -0.36
C GLN A 142 28.38 -8.88 -0.70
N ILE A 143 29.69 -8.79 -0.93
CA ILE A 143 30.55 -9.93 -1.29
C ILE A 143 31.76 -9.94 -0.37
N ALA A 144 32.03 -11.08 0.27
CA ALA A 144 33.29 -11.36 0.96
C ALA A 144 34.21 -12.15 0.05
N THR A 145 35.45 -11.68 -0.11
CA THR A 145 36.47 -12.35 -0.93
C THR A 145 37.75 -12.56 -0.13
N ASN A 146 38.46 -13.65 -0.43
CA ASN A 146 39.82 -13.87 0.02
C ASN A 146 40.67 -14.20 -1.20
N SER A 147 41.61 -13.30 -1.54
CA SER A 147 42.40 -13.36 -2.77
C SER A 147 41.48 -13.41 -4.00
N GLN A 148 41.45 -14.53 -4.70
CA GLN A 148 40.64 -14.75 -5.91
C GLN A 148 39.33 -15.51 -5.65
N PHE A 149 39.06 -15.91 -4.39
CA PHE A 149 37.92 -16.73 -4.06
C PHE A 149 36.80 -15.90 -3.42
N VAL A 150 35.57 -16.11 -3.86
CA VAL A 150 34.36 -15.58 -3.21
C VAL A 150 34.02 -16.50 -2.05
N LEU A 151 34.10 -15.98 -0.84
CA LEU A 151 33.78 -16.74 0.39
C LEU A 151 32.30 -16.75 0.69
N SER A 152 31.64 -15.60 0.50
CA SER A 152 30.22 -15.45 0.75
C SER A 152 29.65 -14.26 -0.02
N TYR A 153 28.36 -14.28 -0.29
CA TYR A 153 27.63 -13.13 -0.81
C TYR A 153 26.23 -13.08 -0.22
N ASP A 154 25.66 -11.88 -0.20
CA ASP A 154 24.26 -11.69 0.16
C ASP A 154 23.66 -10.45 -0.51
N LEU A 155 22.34 -10.44 -0.69
CA LEU A 155 21.58 -9.37 -1.34
C LEU A 155 20.72 -8.65 -0.30
N PHE A 156 20.88 -7.34 -0.21
CA PHE A 156 20.13 -6.50 0.71
C PHE A 156 19.23 -5.53 -0.05
N GLN A 157 18.06 -5.27 0.50
CA GLN A 157 17.12 -4.26 0.01
C GLN A 157 17.49 -2.84 0.47
N ASN A 158 18.44 -2.73 1.41
CA ASN A 158 18.87 -1.46 1.95
C ASN A 158 19.81 -0.75 0.96
N PRO A 159 19.53 0.51 0.54
CA PRO A 159 20.30 1.20 -0.48
C PRO A 159 21.70 1.64 -0.05
N THR A 160 22.03 1.55 1.25
CA THR A 160 23.31 1.98 1.79
C THR A 160 24.05 0.82 2.47
N ASP A 161 25.39 0.84 2.40
CA ASP A 161 26.25 -0.17 3.02
C ASP A 161 26.26 -0.12 4.54
N THR A 162 25.95 1.05 5.11
CA THR A 162 26.00 1.31 6.56
C THR A 162 25.13 0.35 7.38
N GLY A 163 23.97 -0.05 6.83
CA GLY A 163 23.04 -0.96 7.50
C GLY A 163 23.19 -2.44 7.11
N THR A 164 24.09 -2.76 6.15
CA THR A 164 24.24 -4.12 5.61
C THR A 164 25.53 -4.81 6.04
N LEU A 165 26.58 -4.03 6.32
CA LEU A 165 27.88 -4.59 6.66
C LEU A 165 27.87 -5.44 7.96
N ILE A 166 27.21 -4.96 9.00
CA ILE A 166 27.14 -5.69 10.28
C ILE A 166 26.34 -6.98 10.15
N PRO A 167 25.09 -6.99 9.63
CA PRO A 167 24.34 -8.23 9.40
C PRO A 167 25.11 -9.23 8.52
N PHE A 168 25.74 -8.75 7.44
CA PHE A 168 26.51 -9.59 6.54
C PHE A 168 27.71 -10.23 7.24
N SER A 169 28.52 -9.46 7.98
CA SER A 169 29.69 -9.96 8.70
C SER A 169 29.30 -10.94 9.81
N THR A 170 28.25 -10.66 10.57
CA THR A 170 27.82 -11.51 11.69
C THR A 170 27.21 -12.83 11.21
N LEU A 171 26.33 -12.78 10.21
CA LEU A 171 25.60 -13.98 9.73
C LEU A 171 26.45 -14.87 8.83
N LYS A 172 27.31 -14.31 8.01
CA LYS A 172 28.07 -15.08 6.99
C LYS A 172 29.50 -15.36 7.39
N ILE A 173 30.24 -14.34 7.85
CA ILE A 173 31.66 -14.51 8.22
C ILE A 173 31.78 -15.22 9.58
N GLY A 174 30.92 -14.92 10.54
CA GLY A 174 30.87 -15.61 11.83
C GLY A 174 30.61 -17.13 11.70
N ASN A 175 29.73 -17.53 10.80
CA ASN A 175 29.47 -18.94 10.51
C ASN A 175 30.65 -19.63 9.80
N MET A 176 31.37 -18.90 8.95
CA MET A 176 32.57 -19.42 8.25
C MET A 176 33.74 -19.61 9.19
N THR A 177 33.98 -18.70 10.12
CA THR A 177 35.03 -18.88 11.15
C THR A 177 34.78 -20.11 12.00
N ASN A 178 33.53 -20.37 12.39
CA ASN A 178 33.15 -21.61 13.09
C ASN A 178 33.34 -22.86 12.22
N LEU A 179 33.02 -22.80 10.92
CA LEU A 179 33.22 -23.91 9.99
C LEU A 179 34.72 -24.20 9.77
N MET A 180 35.53 -23.16 9.60
CA MET A 180 36.99 -23.25 9.48
C MET A 180 37.64 -23.79 10.76
N MET A 181 37.19 -23.32 11.92
CA MET A 181 37.66 -23.84 13.23
C MET A 181 37.31 -25.32 13.38
N ASN A 182 36.11 -25.75 13.01
CA ASN A 182 35.70 -27.15 13.06
C ASN A 182 36.49 -28.01 12.07
N LEU A 183 36.81 -27.50 10.89
CA LEU A 183 37.65 -28.19 9.89
C LEU A 183 39.09 -28.34 10.38
N TYR A 184 39.63 -27.28 11.02
CA TYR A 184 40.97 -27.30 11.61
C TYR A 184 41.10 -28.32 12.73
N VAL A 185 40.08 -28.42 13.61
CA VAL A 185 40.00 -29.38 14.69
C VAL A 185 39.91 -30.85 14.18
N LEU A 186 39.22 -31.06 13.03
CA LEU A 186 39.17 -32.38 12.39
C LEU A 186 40.51 -32.81 11.80
N ILE A 187 41.23 -31.89 11.14
CA ILE A 187 42.52 -32.17 10.50
C ILE A 187 43.63 -32.38 11.55
N THR A 188 43.54 -31.77 12.71
CA THR A 188 44.55 -31.92 13.78
C THR A 188 44.34 -33.12 14.67
N LYS A 189 43.27 -33.92 14.46
CA LYS A 189 42.96 -35.15 15.20
C LYS A 189 43.37 -36.45 14.48
N GLU A 190 43.89 -36.36 13.28
CA GLU A 190 44.57 -37.46 12.56
C GLU A 190 46.08 -37.37 12.79
#